data_7d9ebc652fc7b4f819e11b43fcfb4835
#
_entry.id   7d9ebc652fc7b4f819e11b43fcfb4835
#
_cell.length_a   1.000
_cell.length_b   1.000
_cell.length_c   1.000
_cell.angle_alpha   90.00
_cell.angle_beta   90.00
_cell.angle_gamma   90.00
#
_symmetry.space_group_name_H-M   'P 1'
#
loop_
_entity.id
_entity.type
_entity.pdbx_description
1 polymer ?
#
loop_
_entity_poly.entity_id
_entity_poly.type
_entity_poly.pdbx_seq_one_letter_code
_entity_poly.pdbx_strand_id
1 'polypeptide(L)'
;MAANNKDDDLEEEKPGKKKKLLMLILIVLLLLGVSAGGLLVYDKFINDKNEGPTPEEIAAQKAKEELEQRLLQKEIYVPLGAPFTYTVKGERRTHNGQLEAVLVVVGEENEALAKKHLVLLNSVVFDKLSAQTYESLLLPTGRNRLKRELLDAVRARMTEVAKAPVVEQILFTSFVLQ
;
A
#
# COMPACT_ATOMS: atom_id res chain seq x y z
N MET A 1 -17.92 62.48 71.30
CA MET A 1 -16.72 62.06 72.06
C MET A 1 -15.90 61.20 71.19
N ALA A 2 -14.90 61.79 70.58
CA ALA A 2 -13.49 61.65 70.85
C ALA A 2 -12.94 60.29 70.38
N ALA A 3 -12.30 60.31 69.23
CA ALA A 3 -10.84 60.37 69.01
C ALA A 3 -10.23 59.00 69.27
N ASN A 4 -9.49 58.43 68.34
CA ASN A 4 -8.15 58.77 68.04
C ASN A 4 -7.62 57.94 66.86
N ASN A 5 -7.00 58.62 66.01
CA ASN A 5 -6.15 58.25 64.89
C ASN A 5 -4.89 57.51 65.36
N LYS A 6 -4.45 56.50 64.63
CA LYS A 6 -3.01 56.16 64.52
C LYS A 6 -2.68 55.54 63.23
N ASP A 7 -2.09 56.35 62.38
CA ASP A 7 -1.38 56.04 61.20
C ASP A 7 -0.25 55.07 61.54
N ASP A 8 -0.15 53.96 60.78
CA ASP A 8 1.03 53.08 60.77
C ASP A 8 1.67 53.18 59.41
N ASP A 9 2.67 54.07 59.33
CA ASP A 9 3.58 54.24 58.22
C ASP A 9 4.37 52.95 58.00
N LEU A 10 4.06 52.24 56.94
CA LEU A 10 4.98 51.22 56.43
C LEU A 10 6.02 51.88 55.53
N GLU A 11 7.20 52.17 56.10
CA GLU A 11 8.40 52.59 55.40
C GLU A 11 8.76 51.55 54.34
N GLU A 12 8.59 51.88 53.06
CA GLU A 12 9.23 51.19 51.95
C GLU A 12 10.75 51.37 52.00
N GLU A 13 11.47 50.39 52.52
CA GLU A 13 12.90 50.27 52.40
C GLU A 13 13.32 50.23 50.92
N LYS A 14 13.76 51.35 50.38
CA LYS A 14 14.35 51.43 49.04
C LYS A 14 15.63 50.56 49.00
N PRO A 15 15.67 49.53 48.15
CA PRO A 15 16.82 48.63 48.05
C PRO A 15 18.05 49.41 47.64
N GLY A 16 19.08 49.37 48.51
CA GLY A 16 20.36 50.07 48.29
C GLY A 16 20.99 49.80 46.97
N LYS A 17 21.70 50.79 46.40
CA LYS A 17 22.33 50.73 45.03
C LYS A 17 23.07 49.42 44.77
N LYS A 18 23.65 48.79 45.79
CA LYS A 18 24.36 47.50 45.70
C LYS A 18 23.39 46.30 45.41
N LYS A 19 22.18 46.30 46.01
CA LYS A 19 21.18 45.24 45.71
C LYS A 19 20.59 45.39 44.32
N LYS A 20 20.39 46.60 43.80
CA LYS A 20 19.96 46.87 42.43
C LYS A 20 21.01 46.45 41.40
N LEU A 21 22.29 46.72 41.72
CA LEU A 21 23.41 46.31 40.87
C LEU A 21 23.56 44.79 40.81
N LEU A 22 23.40 44.08 41.92
CA LEU A 22 23.44 42.63 42.01
C LEU A 22 22.27 41.97 41.27
N MET A 23 21.09 42.55 41.35
CA MET A 23 19.90 42.12 40.63
C MET A 23 20.06 42.31 39.11
N LEU A 24 20.67 43.43 38.67
CA LEU A 24 20.99 43.69 37.28
C LEU A 24 22.02 42.70 36.72
N ILE A 25 23.05 42.37 37.48
CA ILE A 25 24.07 41.37 37.10
C ILE A 25 23.42 39.97 36.97
N LEU A 26 22.50 39.63 37.88
CA LEU A 26 21.80 38.34 37.86
C LEU A 26 20.86 38.21 36.65
N ILE A 27 20.18 39.32 36.29
CA ILE A 27 19.34 39.36 35.07
C ILE A 27 20.19 39.25 33.79
N VAL A 28 21.32 39.92 33.73
CA VAL A 28 22.24 39.84 32.58
C VAL A 28 22.85 38.43 32.43
N LEU A 29 23.22 37.78 33.54
CA LEU A 29 23.69 36.40 33.56
C LEU A 29 22.60 35.41 33.10
N LEU A 30 21.35 35.64 33.51
CA LEU A 30 20.23 34.83 33.11
C LEU A 30 19.91 35.00 31.62
N LEU A 31 20.00 36.21 31.08
CA LEU A 31 19.85 36.50 29.65
C LEU A 31 20.98 35.90 28.81
N LEU A 32 22.22 35.94 29.31
CA LEU A 32 23.38 35.31 28.66
C LEU A 32 23.27 33.76 28.69
N GLY A 33 22.75 33.16 29.77
CA GLY A 33 22.52 31.73 29.89
C GLY A 33 21.45 31.23 28.92
N VAL A 34 20.38 31.98 28.68
CA VAL A 34 19.33 31.66 27.74
C VAL A 34 19.81 31.77 26.29
N SER A 35 20.67 32.73 25.97
CA SER A 35 21.21 32.91 24.61
C SER A 35 22.20 31.80 24.21
N ALA A 36 23.04 31.34 25.14
CA ALA A 36 24.01 30.26 24.86
C ALA A 36 23.36 28.87 24.84
N GLY A 37 22.39 28.58 25.74
CA GLY A 37 21.64 27.34 25.79
C GLY A 37 20.60 27.23 24.67
N GLY A 38 19.99 28.37 24.31
CA GLY A 38 18.99 28.41 23.23
C GLY A 38 19.57 28.10 21.84
N LEU A 39 20.80 28.49 21.54
CA LEU A 39 21.46 28.21 20.26
C LEU A 39 21.77 26.72 20.08
N LEU A 40 22.20 26.03 21.13
CA LEU A 40 22.52 24.60 21.06
C LEU A 40 21.26 23.74 20.96
N VAL A 41 20.16 24.14 21.62
CA VAL A 41 18.86 23.45 21.54
C VAL A 41 18.17 23.76 20.21
N TYR A 42 18.30 24.99 19.72
CA TYR A 42 17.73 25.44 18.46
C TYR A 42 18.35 24.71 17.25
N ASP A 43 19.68 24.53 17.26
CA ASP A 43 20.40 23.82 16.19
C ASP A 43 20.03 22.32 16.15
N LYS A 44 19.90 21.71 17.34
CA LYS A 44 19.45 20.31 17.44
C LYS A 44 17.98 20.11 17.07
N PHE A 45 17.11 21.10 17.37
CA PHE A 45 15.67 21.02 17.08
C PHE A 45 15.33 21.37 15.63
N ILE A 46 16.18 22.13 14.92
CA ILE A 46 15.99 22.46 13.50
C ILE A 46 16.65 21.44 12.59
N ASN A 47 17.81 20.90 12.94
CA ASN A 47 18.45 19.84 12.18
C ASN A 47 17.68 18.51 12.25
N ASP A 48 17.06 18.19 13.39
CA ASP A 48 16.20 17.00 13.51
C ASP A 48 14.85 17.14 12.76
N LYS A 49 14.44 18.36 12.38
CA LYS A 49 13.19 18.59 11.64
C LYS A 49 13.38 18.72 10.12
N ASN A 50 14.60 18.75 9.62
CA ASN A 50 14.87 18.90 8.19
C ASN A 50 15.23 17.60 7.46
N GLU A 51 15.26 16.47 8.15
CA GLU A 51 15.21 15.18 7.49
C GLU A 51 13.72 14.80 7.32
N GLY A 52 13.06 15.44 6.37
CA GLY A 52 11.81 14.92 5.83
C GLY A 52 12.08 13.50 5.30
N PRO A 53 11.08 12.61 5.32
CA PRO A 53 11.28 11.24 4.89
C PRO A 53 11.93 11.23 3.51
N THR A 54 13.00 10.45 3.37
CA THR A 54 13.71 10.32 2.10
C THR A 54 12.77 9.82 1.01
N PRO A 55 13.02 10.11 -0.27
CA PRO A 55 12.20 9.58 -1.36
C PRO A 55 12.04 8.04 -1.28
N GLU A 56 13.04 7.34 -0.75
CA GLU A 56 12.99 5.89 -0.50
C GLU A 56 12.04 5.52 0.65
N GLU A 57 12.01 6.28 1.75
CA GLU A 57 11.09 6.06 2.87
C GLU A 57 9.64 6.36 2.48
N ILE A 58 9.41 7.41 1.68
CA ILE A 58 8.08 7.72 1.14
C ILE A 58 7.61 6.60 0.21
N ALA A 59 8.49 6.07 -0.64
CA ALA A 59 8.19 4.95 -1.51
C ALA A 59 7.91 3.67 -0.72
N ALA A 60 8.68 3.40 0.33
CA ALA A 60 8.49 2.25 1.22
C ALA A 60 7.20 2.34 2.04
N GLN A 61 6.83 3.54 2.51
CA GLN A 61 5.57 3.77 3.22
C GLN A 61 4.37 3.59 2.28
N LYS A 62 4.41 4.18 1.09
CA LYS A 62 3.35 3.98 0.08
C LYS A 62 3.19 2.52 -0.31
N ALA A 63 4.29 1.81 -0.53
CA ALA A 63 4.24 0.38 -0.84
C ALA A 63 3.65 -0.46 0.32
N LYS A 64 3.93 -0.08 1.57
CA LYS A 64 3.31 -0.72 2.75
C LYS A 64 1.82 -0.43 2.85
N GLU A 65 1.40 0.82 2.65
CA GLU A 65 -0.01 1.21 2.68
C GLU A 65 -0.80 0.53 1.53
N GLU A 66 -0.23 0.47 0.33
CA GLU A 66 -0.85 -0.25 -0.80
C GLU A 66 -0.96 -1.75 -0.52
N LEU A 67 0.07 -2.36 0.09
CA LEU A 67 0.03 -3.77 0.47
C LEU A 67 -1.02 -4.03 1.56
N GLU A 68 -1.10 -3.18 2.56
CA GLU A 68 -2.08 -3.28 3.64
C GLU A 68 -3.52 -3.10 3.11
N GLN A 69 -3.74 -2.12 2.23
CA GLN A 69 -5.01 -1.95 1.54
C GLN A 69 -5.37 -3.16 0.68
N ARG A 70 -4.43 -3.77 -0.03
CA ARG A 70 -4.65 -5.02 -0.78
C ARG A 70 -5.02 -6.19 0.12
N LEU A 71 -4.37 -6.32 1.28
CA LEU A 71 -4.68 -7.38 2.25
C LEU A 71 -6.06 -7.21 2.90
N LEU A 72 -6.55 -5.98 3.01
CA LEU A 72 -7.89 -5.67 3.51
C LEU A 72 -8.98 -5.83 2.44
N GLN A 73 -8.62 -5.87 1.15
CA GLN A 73 -9.58 -6.05 0.07
C GLN A 73 -9.96 -7.53 -0.07
N LYS A 74 -11.26 -7.78 -0.09
CA LYS A 74 -11.83 -9.12 -0.24
C LYS A 74 -11.49 -9.72 -1.61
N GLU A 75 -10.98 -10.94 -1.61
CA GLU A 75 -10.89 -11.76 -2.83
C GLU A 75 -12.27 -12.10 -3.36
N ILE A 76 -12.46 -11.93 -4.64
CA ILE A 76 -13.72 -12.20 -5.35
C ILE A 76 -13.43 -13.18 -6.48
N TYR A 77 -14.31 -14.19 -6.60
CA TYR A 77 -14.20 -15.23 -7.60
C TYR A 77 -15.13 -14.94 -8.76
N VAL A 78 -14.57 -14.69 -9.94
CA VAL A 78 -15.30 -14.39 -11.17
C VAL A 78 -15.23 -15.60 -12.09
N PRO A 79 -16.33 -16.37 -12.24
CA PRO A 79 -16.34 -17.51 -13.15
C PRO A 79 -16.26 -17.02 -14.61
N LEU A 80 -15.50 -17.75 -15.43
CA LEU A 80 -15.38 -17.48 -16.87
C LEU A 80 -16.64 -17.89 -17.66
N GLY A 81 -17.61 -18.51 -17.01
CA GLY A 81 -18.88 -18.90 -17.58
C GLY A 81 -18.94 -20.39 -17.91
N ALA A 82 -19.42 -20.73 -19.10
CA ALA A 82 -19.56 -22.13 -19.53
C ALA A 82 -18.18 -22.82 -19.66
N PRO A 83 -18.14 -24.16 -19.47
CA PRO A 83 -16.92 -24.93 -19.68
C PRO A 83 -16.33 -24.72 -21.08
N PHE A 84 -15.02 -24.51 -21.16
CA PHE A 84 -14.29 -24.47 -22.42
C PHE A 84 -14.14 -25.88 -22.96
N THR A 85 -14.81 -26.20 -24.07
CA THR A 85 -14.55 -27.42 -24.81
C THR A 85 -13.60 -27.14 -25.95
N TYR A 86 -12.47 -27.83 -25.98
CA TYR A 86 -11.41 -27.60 -26.95
C TYR A 86 -10.82 -28.92 -27.45
N THR A 87 -10.19 -28.88 -28.62
CA THR A 87 -9.54 -30.04 -29.23
C THR A 87 -8.03 -29.84 -29.23
N VAL A 88 -7.29 -30.82 -28.74
CA VAL A 88 -5.83 -30.81 -28.72
C VAL A 88 -5.27 -31.92 -29.63
N LYS A 89 -4.16 -31.61 -30.29
CA LYS A 89 -3.44 -32.58 -31.10
C LYS A 89 -2.59 -33.48 -30.20
N GLY A 90 -2.68 -34.80 -30.41
CA GLY A 90 -1.75 -35.78 -29.88
C GLY A 90 -0.93 -36.38 -31.02
N GLU A 91 0.03 -37.20 -30.67
CA GLU A 91 0.94 -37.83 -31.65
C GLU A 91 0.23 -38.67 -32.73
N ARG A 92 -0.85 -39.34 -32.37
CA ARG A 92 -1.58 -40.27 -33.24
C ARG A 92 -2.98 -39.83 -33.62
N ARG A 93 -3.64 -39.04 -32.75
CA ARG A 93 -5.01 -38.61 -32.93
C ARG A 93 -5.26 -37.28 -32.22
N THR A 94 -6.37 -36.68 -32.52
CA THR A 94 -6.89 -35.53 -31.75
C THR A 94 -7.66 -36.01 -30.53
N HIS A 95 -7.60 -35.21 -29.48
CA HIS A 95 -8.28 -35.44 -28.21
C HIS A 95 -9.15 -34.25 -27.84
N ASN A 96 -10.24 -34.53 -27.09
CA ASN A 96 -11.07 -33.46 -26.57
C ASN A 96 -10.72 -33.14 -25.12
N GLY A 97 -10.65 -31.87 -24.84
CA GLY A 97 -10.48 -31.37 -23.49
C GLY A 97 -11.64 -30.51 -23.06
N GLN A 98 -11.88 -30.48 -21.76
CA GLN A 98 -12.83 -29.58 -21.11
C GLN A 98 -12.16 -28.93 -19.91
N LEU A 99 -12.26 -27.62 -19.82
CA LEU A 99 -11.74 -26.82 -18.72
C LEU A 99 -12.82 -25.90 -18.17
N GLU A 100 -12.98 -25.92 -16.87
CA GLU A 100 -13.67 -24.84 -16.14
C GLU A 100 -12.67 -24.06 -15.31
N ALA A 101 -12.78 -22.73 -15.34
CA ALA A 101 -11.85 -21.88 -14.63
C ALA A 101 -12.55 -20.66 -14.04
N VAL A 102 -11.97 -20.15 -12.97
CA VAL A 102 -12.43 -18.99 -12.22
C VAL A 102 -11.25 -18.03 -12.08
N LEU A 103 -11.50 -16.75 -12.29
CA LEU A 103 -10.54 -15.68 -12.03
C LEU A 103 -10.68 -15.23 -10.57
N VAL A 104 -9.55 -15.04 -9.90
CA VAL A 104 -9.49 -14.39 -8.60
C VAL A 104 -9.09 -12.95 -8.81
N VAL A 105 -9.92 -12.05 -8.35
CA VAL A 105 -9.70 -10.60 -8.39
C VAL A 105 -9.82 -10.03 -6.98
N VAL A 106 -9.22 -8.86 -6.74
CA VAL A 106 -9.26 -8.20 -5.44
C VAL A 106 -10.04 -6.90 -5.57
N GLY A 107 -11.11 -6.77 -4.78
CA GLY A 107 -11.97 -5.60 -4.75
C GLY A 107 -13.06 -5.58 -5.83
N GLU A 108 -14.13 -4.85 -5.55
CA GLU A 108 -15.32 -4.75 -6.40
C GLU A 108 -15.05 -4.05 -7.75
N GLU A 109 -14.11 -3.12 -7.79
CA GLU A 109 -13.72 -2.44 -9.02
C GLU A 109 -13.10 -3.41 -10.03
N ASN A 110 -12.17 -4.26 -9.56
CA ASN A 110 -11.57 -5.30 -10.39
C ASN A 110 -12.57 -6.37 -10.82
N GLU A 111 -13.54 -6.71 -9.95
CA GLU A 111 -14.64 -7.59 -10.32
C GLU A 111 -15.46 -7.01 -11.48
N ALA A 112 -15.85 -5.74 -11.39
CA ALA A 112 -16.60 -5.07 -12.44
C ALA A 112 -15.82 -5.02 -13.77
N LEU A 113 -14.51 -4.72 -13.71
CA LEU A 113 -13.63 -4.73 -14.88
C LEU A 113 -13.48 -6.12 -15.50
N ALA A 114 -13.28 -7.15 -14.69
CA ALA A 114 -13.22 -8.53 -15.17
C ALA A 114 -14.52 -8.97 -15.85
N LYS A 115 -15.67 -8.68 -15.24
CA LYS A 115 -16.99 -8.96 -15.82
C LYS A 115 -17.24 -8.19 -17.12
N LYS A 116 -16.88 -6.92 -17.17
CA LYS A 116 -17.01 -6.07 -18.37
C LYS A 116 -16.23 -6.65 -19.57
N HIS A 117 -15.08 -7.24 -19.33
CA HIS A 117 -14.21 -7.78 -20.37
C HIS A 117 -14.26 -9.31 -20.49
N LEU A 118 -15.25 -9.96 -19.88
CA LEU A 118 -15.34 -11.42 -19.77
C LEU A 118 -15.28 -12.14 -21.14
N VAL A 119 -15.94 -11.60 -22.16
CA VAL A 119 -15.92 -12.19 -23.52
C VAL A 119 -14.52 -12.17 -24.11
N LEU A 120 -13.80 -11.07 -23.91
CA LEU A 120 -12.41 -10.94 -24.35
C LEU A 120 -11.49 -11.93 -23.62
N LEU A 121 -11.66 -12.08 -22.30
CA LEU A 121 -10.88 -13.02 -21.50
C LEU A 121 -11.16 -14.46 -21.89
N ASN A 122 -12.41 -14.81 -22.18
CA ASN A 122 -12.76 -16.11 -22.69
C ASN A 122 -12.08 -16.43 -24.02
N SER A 123 -12.00 -15.47 -24.96
CA SER A 123 -11.28 -15.64 -26.21
C SER A 123 -9.79 -15.93 -25.98
N VAL A 124 -9.14 -15.16 -25.10
CA VAL A 124 -7.72 -15.35 -24.75
C VAL A 124 -7.48 -16.74 -24.14
N VAL A 125 -8.35 -17.19 -23.25
CA VAL A 125 -8.26 -18.52 -22.64
C VAL A 125 -8.42 -19.61 -23.69
N PHE A 126 -9.44 -19.49 -24.57
CA PHE A 126 -9.69 -20.46 -25.63
C PHE A 126 -8.51 -20.58 -26.60
N ASP A 127 -7.93 -19.46 -27.02
CA ASP A 127 -6.77 -19.43 -27.92
C ASP A 127 -5.56 -20.15 -27.30
N LYS A 128 -5.30 -19.94 -26.02
CA LYS A 128 -4.21 -20.62 -25.31
C LYS A 128 -4.46 -22.11 -25.10
N LEU A 129 -5.69 -22.51 -24.84
CA LEU A 129 -6.08 -23.94 -24.74
C LEU A 129 -5.90 -24.66 -26.06
N SER A 130 -6.34 -24.05 -27.16
CA SER A 130 -6.24 -24.62 -28.52
C SER A 130 -4.81 -24.77 -29.01
N ALA A 131 -3.88 -24.02 -28.44
CA ALA A 131 -2.45 -24.10 -28.76
C ALA A 131 -1.70 -25.22 -28.02
N GLN A 132 -2.35 -25.92 -27.08
CA GLN A 132 -1.71 -26.97 -26.29
C GLN A 132 -1.66 -28.31 -27.04
N THR A 133 -0.78 -29.20 -26.55
CA THR A 133 -0.69 -30.59 -27.01
C THR A 133 -1.22 -31.55 -25.93
N TYR A 134 -1.75 -32.69 -26.37
CA TYR A 134 -2.28 -33.72 -25.48
C TYR A 134 -1.23 -34.20 -24.46
N GLU A 135 -0.02 -34.50 -24.96
CA GLU A 135 1.12 -35.01 -24.17
C GLU A 135 1.51 -34.01 -23.07
N SER A 136 1.50 -32.72 -23.41
CA SER A 136 1.78 -31.65 -22.47
C SER A 136 0.77 -31.62 -21.30
N LEU A 137 -0.51 -31.80 -21.62
CA LEU A 137 -1.59 -31.68 -20.64
C LEU A 137 -1.79 -32.94 -19.77
N LEU A 138 -1.27 -34.09 -20.19
CA LEU A 138 -1.28 -35.30 -19.36
C LEU A 138 -0.47 -35.13 -18.07
N LEU A 139 0.63 -34.38 -18.13
CA LEU A 139 1.52 -34.20 -17.00
C LEU A 139 1.04 -33.08 -16.07
N PRO A 140 1.14 -33.26 -14.75
CA PRO A 140 0.83 -32.19 -13.79
C PRO A 140 1.68 -30.91 -14.04
N THR A 141 2.93 -31.08 -14.46
CA THR A 141 3.83 -29.96 -14.80
C THR A 141 3.33 -29.17 -16.00
N GLY A 142 2.76 -29.83 -17.01
CA GLY A 142 2.16 -29.17 -18.16
C GLY A 142 0.89 -28.39 -17.80
N ARG A 143 0.02 -28.95 -16.95
CA ARG A 143 -1.16 -28.23 -16.44
C ARG A 143 -0.79 -27.02 -15.61
N ASN A 144 0.25 -27.11 -14.77
CA ASN A 144 0.76 -25.97 -14.02
C ASN A 144 1.40 -24.90 -14.93
N ARG A 145 2.06 -25.31 -16.02
CA ARG A 145 2.56 -24.39 -17.04
C ARG A 145 1.40 -23.68 -17.74
N LEU A 146 0.41 -24.42 -18.20
CA LEU A 146 -0.80 -23.86 -18.82
C LEU A 146 -1.47 -22.83 -17.90
N LYS A 147 -1.62 -23.15 -16.61
CA LYS A 147 -2.19 -22.20 -15.63
C LYS A 147 -1.43 -20.87 -15.58
N ARG A 148 -0.09 -20.91 -15.60
CA ARG A 148 0.74 -19.68 -15.62
C ARG A 148 0.59 -18.94 -16.96
N GLU A 149 0.67 -19.65 -18.09
CA GLU A 149 0.54 -19.06 -19.43
C GLU A 149 -0.84 -18.38 -19.62
N LEU A 150 -1.91 -18.97 -19.07
CA LEU A 150 -3.24 -18.39 -19.07
C LEU A 150 -3.29 -17.12 -18.21
N LEU A 151 -2.75 -17.18 -17.01
CA LEU A 151 -2.71 -16.02 -16.11
C LEU A 151 -1.95 -14.85 -16.73
N ASP A 152 -0.78 -15.13 -17.31
CA ASP A 152 0.06 -14.11 -17.96
C ASP A 152 -0.66 -13.49 -19.18
N ALA A 153 -1.32 -14.31 -19.99
CA ALA A 153 -2.07 -13.84 -21.15
C ALA A 153 -3.29 -12.99 -20.75
N VAL A 154 -4.03 -13.41 -19.73
CA VAL A 154 -5.18 -12.69 -19.17
C VAL A 154 -4.74 -11.36 -18.57
N ARG A 155 -3.67 -11.35 -17.78
CA ARG A 155 -3.10 -10.13 -17.20
C ARG A 155 -2.62 -9.14 -18.27
N ALA A 156 -1.88 -9.62 -19.27
CA ALA A 156 -1.41 -8.79 -20.38
C ALA A 156 -2.60 -8.12 -21.09
N ARG A 157 -3.65 -8.90 -21.37
CA ARG A 157 -4.85 -8.39 -22.03
C ARG A 157 -5.63 -7.39 -21.18
N MET A 158 -5.76 -7.66 -19.89
CA MET A 158 -6.40 -6.71 -18.97
C MET A 158 -5.59 -5.42 -18.82
N THR A 159 -4.27 -5.51 -18.74
CA THR A 159 -3.41 -4.31 -18.71
C THR A 159 -3.57 -3.46 -19.99
N GLU A 160 -3.75 -4.09 -21.14
CA GLU A 160 -3.98 -3.40 -22.40
C GLU A 160 -5.31 -2.62 -22.42
N VAL A 161 -6.40 -3.25 -21.95
CA VAL A 161 -7.76 -2.69 -22.06
C VAL A 161 -8.20 -1.90 -20.82
N ALA A 162 -7.81 -2.33 -19.63
CA ALA A 162 -8.17 -1.70 -18.35
C ALA A 162 -7.04 -0.85 -17.76
N LYS A 163 -5.83 -0.87 -18.35
CA LYS A 163 -4.63 -0.16 -17.89
C LYS A 163 -4.15 -0.58 -16.49
N ALA A 164 -4.64 -1.72 -15.99
CA ALA A 164 -4.29 -2.25 -14.68
C ALA A 164 -4.25 -3.80 -14.69
N PRO A 165 -3.43 -4.43 -13.85
CA PRO A 165 -3.48 -5.87 -13.62
C PRO A 165 -4.68 -6.20 -12.72
N VAL A 166 -5.80 -6.56 -13.34
CA VAL A 166 -7.08 -6.82 -12.67
C VAL A 166 -7.14 -8.20 -12.02
N VAL A 167 -6.42 -9.19 -12.61
CA VAL A 167 -6.52 -10.59 -12.23
C VAL A 167 -5.31 -11.03 -11.41
N GLU A 168 -5.55 -11.52 -10.18
CA GLU A 168 -4.49 -12.02 -9.30
C GLU A 168 -4.15 -13.48 -9.56
N GLN A 169 -5.17 -14.32 -9.77
CA GLN A 169 -4.99 -15.75 -10.01
C GLN A 169 -6.04 -16.28 -11.00
N ILE A 170 -5.71 -17.43 -11.60
CA ILE A 170 -6.68 -18.26 -12.31
C ILE A 170 -6.73 -19.64 -11.63
N LEU A 171 -7.92 -20.12 -11.33
CA LEU A 171 -8.16 -21.41 -10.69
C LEU A 171 -8.88 -22.34 -11.67
N PHE A 172 -8.38 -23.57 -11.83
CA PHE A 172 -9.08 -24.61 -12.56
C PHE A 172 -10.02 -25.33 -11.59
N THR A 173 -11.31 -25.25 -11.85
CA THR A 173 -12.34 -25.92 -11.06
C THR A 173 -12.67 -27.31 -11.61
N SER A 174 -12.51 -27.49 -12.92
CA SER A 174 -12.64 -28.78 -13.59
C SER A 174 -11.62 -28.87 -14.72
N PHE A 175 -11.01 -30.03 -14.90
CA PHE A 175 -10.09 -30.31 -16.01
C PHE A 175 -10.25 -31.76 -16.46
N VAL A 176 -10.82 -31.95 -17.65
CA VAL A 176 -11.04 -33.26 -18.26
C VAL A 176 -10.29 -33.34 -19.58
N LEU A 177 -9.64 -34.48 -19.84
CA LEU A 177 -8.93 -34.76 -21.09
C LEU A 177 -9.25 -36.18 -21.53
N GLN A 178 -9.75 -36.35 -22.76
CA GLN A 178 -10.23 -37.61 -23.32
C GLN A 178 -9.60 -37.91 -24.69
#